data_be62b6132be83113195c02b2dccd4c59
#
_entry.id   be62b6132be83113195c02b2dccd4c59
#
_cell.length_a   1.000
_cell.length_b   1.000
_cell.length_c   1.000
_cell.angle_alpha   90.00
_cell.angle_beta   90.00
_cell.angle_gamma   90.00
#
_symmetry.space_group_name_H-M   'P 1'
#
loop_
_entity.id
_entity.type
_entity.pdbx_description
1 polymer ?
#
loop_
_entity_poly.entity_id
_entity_poly.type
_entity_poly.pdbx_seq_one_letter_code
_entity_poly.pdbx_strand_id
1 'polypeptide(L)'
;FQDETNGHLYYHAIYNLEKEDLGKDPEWRDFQKKRAGILTHPAWLLAFSDNTKNHAIQRGRWIQTKLLGGVIPDTPVEVDARFPEDPALTLREKMLVVRKEECWRCHQRMDPLGLPFEQYNLWGMHRTTELDRPVDTTGELNGEAVGDPIEMLHRLADSKHVHQVFLRHVFRFFSGRNETLGDAKTLRDMESAYYKNKGSLKESLLELLVSDSFIHRQKLPPKK
;
A
#
# COMPACT_ATOMS: atom_id res chain seq x y z
N PHE A 1 -4.55 -9.76 21.20
CA PHE A 1 -4.41 -11.19 21.47
C PHE A 1 -3.32 -11.41 22.51
N GLN A 2 -3.66 -11.24 23.75
CA GLN A 2 -2.88 -11.71 24.87
C GLN A 2 -3.43 -13.06 25.26
N ASP A 3 -2.79 -14.11 24.83
CA ASP A 3 -2.72 -15.31 25.59
C ASP A 3 -1.89 -14.95 26.83
N GLU A 4 -2.46 -15.00 28.00
CA GLU A 4 -1.80 -14.61 29.26
C GLU A 4 -0.51 -15.40 29.54
N THR A 5 -0.37 -16.56 28.89
CA THR A 5 0.82 -17.40 28.96
C THR A 5 1.85 -17.13 27.86
N ASN A 6 1.51 -16.46 26.74
CA ASN A 6 2.35 -16.44 25.52
C ASN A 6 2.23 -15.17 24.68
N GLY A 7 2.06 -14.01 25.24
CA GLY A 7 2.01 -12.74 24.49
C GLY A 7 3.18 -12.54 23.51
N HIS A 8 4.28 -13.27 23.70
CA HIS A 8 5.44 -13.28 22.82
C HIS A 8 5.29 -14.21 21.59
N LEU A 9 4.49 -15.27 21.67
CA LEU A 9 4.31 -16.23 20.55
C LEU A 9 3.70 -15.59 19.32
N TYR A 10 2.87 -14.57 19.48
CA TYR A 10 2.26 -13.87 18.36
C TYR A 10 3.29 -13.15 17.48
N TYR A 11 4.25 -12.44 18.10
CA TYR A 11 5.33 -11.78 17.36
C TYR A 11 6.26 -12.77 16.66
N HIS A 12 6.48 -13.94 17.26
CA HIS A 12 7.21 -15.03 16.62
C HIS A 12 6.57 -15.43 15.30
N ALA A 13 5.27 -15.74 15.32
CA ALA A 13 4.56 -16.18 14.14
C ALA A 13 4.54 -15.12 13.04
N ILE A 14 4.34 -13.83 13.41
CA ILE A 14 4.32 -12.73 12.45
C ILE A 14 5.66 -12.53 11.75
N TYR A 15 6.76 -12.61 12.51
CA TYR A 15 8.09 -12.32 12.00
C TYR A 15 8.93 -13.58 11.74
N ASN A 16 8.37 -14.77 11.94
CA ASN A 16 9.07 -16.06 11.87
C ASN A 16 10.36 -16.07 12.72
N LEU A 17 10.26 -15.56 13.93
CA LEU A 17 11.37 -15.58 14.90
C LEU A 17 11.41 -16.92 15.60
N GLU A 18 12.61 -17.39 15.93
CA GLU A 18 12.76 -18.56 16.79
C GLU A 18 12.50 -18.18 18.25
N LYS A 19 12.08 -19.16 19.05
CA LYS A 19 11.75 -18.94 20.47
C LYS A 19 12.94 -18.40 21.26
N GLU A 20 14.15 -18.80 20.86
CA GLU A 20 15.44 -18.39 21.43
C GLU A 20 15.77 -16.91 21.16
N ASP A 21 15.08 -16.27 20.23
CA ASP A 21 15.25 -14.86 19.90
C ASP A 21 14.51 -13.94 20.85
N LEU A 22 13.61 -14.48 21.68
CA LEU A 22 12.87 -13.72 22.67
C LEU A 22 13.74 -13.32 23.84
N GLY A 23 13.53 -12.11 24.32
CA GLY A 23 14.25 -11.60 25.49
C GLY A 23 15.68 -11.15 25.22
N LYS A 24 16.15 -11.21 23.98
CA LYS A 24 17.42 -10.60 23.58
C LYS A 24 17.24 -9.10 23.35
N ASP A 25 18.35 -8.37 23.43
CA ASP A 25 18.35 -6.96 23.08
C ASP A 25 17.84 -6.73 21.65
N PRO A 26 17.14 -5.60 21.38
CA PRO A 26 16.69 -5.28 20.04
C PRO A 26 17.84 -5.27 19.03
N GLU A 27 17.72 -6.05 17.98
CA GLU A 27 18.69 -6.08 16.90
C GLU A 27 18.02 -5.91 15.54
N TRP A 28 18.75 -5.33 14.58
CA TRP A 28 18.30 -5.24 13.20
C TRP A 28 18.38 -6.60 12.52
N ARG A 29 17.26 -7.05 11.94
CA ARG A 29 17.17 -8.31 11.20
C ARG A 29 16.72 -8.04 9.78
N ASP A 30 17.28 -8.81 8.86
CA ASP A 30 16.91 -8.74 7.45
C ASP A 30 15.82 -9.76 7.12
N PHE A 31 14.67 -9.28 6.73
CA PHE A 31 13.53 -10.08 6.29
C PHE A 31 13.26 -10.01 4.78
N GLN A 32 14.24 -9.57 3.96
CA GLN A 32 14.11 -9.26 2.53
C GLN A 32 13.42 -10.34 1.69
N LYS A 33 13.55 -11.62 2.06
CA LYS A 33 12.91 -12.72 1.34
C LYS A 33 11.41 -12.83 1.60
N LYS A 34 10.92 -12.29 2.71
CA LYS A 34 9.52 -12.44 3.14
C LYS A 34 8.83 -11.11 3.36
N ARG A 35 9.58 -10.02 3.51
CA ARG A 35 9.05 -8.70 3.78
C ARG A 35 9.95 -7.63 3.16
N ALA A 36 9.34 -6.57 2.64
CA ALA A 36 10.02 -5.39 2.15
C ALA A 36 9.15 -4.16 2.37
N GLY A 37 9.67 -3.16 3.07
CA GLY A 37 8.99 -1.89 3.29
C GLY A 37 7.65 -1.99 4.03
N ILE A 38 6.94 -0.87 4.04
CA ILE A 38 5.73 -0.67 4.87
C ILE A 38 4.54 -1.52 4.41
N LEU A 39 4.42 -1.83 3.12
CA LEU A 39 3.25 -2.57 2.60
C LEU A 39 3.27 -4.08 2.96
N THR A 40 4.40 -4.59 3.43
CA THR A 40 4.47 -5.92 4.01
C THR A 40 4.56 -5.89 5.54
N HIS A 41 4.52 -4.70 6.13
CA HIS A 41 4.49 -4.57 7.58
C HIS A 41 3.13 -5.06 8.12
N PRO A 42 3.09 -5.85 9.20
CA PRO A 42 1.85 -6.40 9.76
C PRO A 42 0.78 -5.34 10.03
N ALA A 43 1.15 -4.16 10.53
CA ALA A 43 0.20 -3.08 10.81
C ALA A 43 -0.54 -2.62 9.55
N TRP A 44 0.13 -2.53 8.38
CA TRP A 44 -0.54 -2.18 7.13
C TRP A 44 -1.41 -3.34 6.64
N LEU A 45 -0.92 -4.56 6.69
CA LEU A 45 -1.67 -5.75 6.27
C LEU A 45 -2.95 -5.94 7.10
N LEU A 46 -2.86 -5.74 8.42
CA LEU A 46 -4.00 -5.81 9.35
C LEU A 46 -5.01 -4.68 9.13
N ALA A 47 -4.56 -3.47 8.80
CA ALA A 47 -5.45 -2.35 8.47
C ALA A 47 -6.36 -2.64 7.26
N PHE A 48 -5.96 -3.60 6.41
CA PHE A 48 -6.73 -4.07 5.25
C PHE A 48 -7.08 -5.56 5.39
N SER A 49 -7.55 -5.94 6.55
CA SER A 49 -8.12 -7.26 6.87
C SER A 49 -9.29 -7.07 7.83
N ASP A 50 -10.19 -8.04 7.90
CA ASP A 50 -11.17 -8.14 8.98
C ASP A 50 -10.89 -9.38 9.84
N ASN A 51 -11.80 -9.73 10.73
CA ASN A 51 -11.63 -10.89 11.62
C ASN A 51 -11.68 -12.25 10.91
N THR A 52 -12.05 -12.27 9.64
CA THR A 52 -12.33 -13.50 8.87
C THR A 52 -11.50 -13.63 7.60
N LYS A 53 -11.08 -12.51 6.99
CA LYS A 53 -10.45 -12.51 5.66
C LYS A 53 -9.57 -11.30 5.40
N ASN A 54 -8.73 -11.43 4.40
CA ASN A 54 -8.01 -10.32 3.78
C ASN A 54 -8.92 -9.46 2.90
N HIS A 55 -8.52 -8.20 2.71
CA HIS A 55 -9.17 -7.28 1.79
C HIS A 55 -8.23 -6.89 0.64
N ALA A 56 -7.96 -7.83 -0.29
CA ALA A 56 -7.09 -7.59 -1.44
C ALA A 56 -7.53 -6.36 -2.25
N ILE A 57 -8.83 -6.17 -2.49
CA ILE A 57 -9.37 -5.00 -3.19
C ILE A 57 -8.98 -3.71 -2.48
N GLN A 58 -9.12 -3.64 -1.17
CA GLN A 58 -8.79 -2.43 -0.41
C GLN A 58 -7.29 -2.16 -0.40
N ARG A 59 -6.45 -3.19 -0.33
CA ARG A 59 -4.99 -3.08 -0.49
C ARG A 59 -4.65 -2.48 -1.86
N GLY A 60 -5.24 -3.03 -2.93
CA GLY A 60 -5.03 -2.54 -4.29
C GLY A 60 -5.57 -1.12 -4.50
N ARG A 61 -6.76 -0.81 -3.98
CA ARG A 61 -7.32 0.56 -4.00
C ARG A 61 -6.38 1.56 -3.32
N TRP A 62 -5.81 1.19 -2.19
CA TRP A 62 -4.88 2.04 -1.47
C TRP A 62 -3.61 2.30 -2.29
N ILE A 63 -3.01 1.26 -2.87
CA ILE A 63 -1.83 1.39 -3.74
C ILE A 63 -2.17 2.29 -4.94
N GLN A 64 -3.29 2.02 -5.62
CA GLN A 64 -3.73 2.79 -6.78
C GLN A 64 -3.94 4.27 -6.45
N THR A 65 -4.56 4.58 -5.31
CA THR A 65 -4.89 5.97 -4.97
C THR A 65 -3.78 6.71 -4.24
N LYS A 66 -2.99 6.02 -3.41
CA LYS A 66 -1.99 6.66 -2.55
C LYS A 66 -0.58 6.64 -3.12
N LEU A 67 -0.23 5.61 -3.88
CA LEU A 67 1.11 5.51 -4.48
C LEU A 67 1.11 5.83 -5.97
N LEU A 68 0.07 5.41 -6.71
CA LEU A 68 -0.02 5.67 -8.14
C LEU A 68 -0.83 6.94 -8.49
N GLY A 69 -1.42 7.61 -7.50
CA GLY A 69 -2.14 8.88 -7.68
C GLY A 69 -3.41 8.77 -8.51
N GLY A 70 -3.89 7.55 -8.76
CA GLY A 70 -5.11 7.29 -9.51
C GLY A 70 -6.37 7.59 -8.71
N VAL A 71 -7.49 7.65 -9.41
CA VAL A 71 -8.82 7.84 -8.81
C VAL A 71 -9.66 6.60 -9.05
N ILE A 72 -10.16 6.02 -7.98
CA ILE A 72 -11.16 4.96 -8.03
C ILE A 72 -12.47 5.55 -7.49
N PRO A 73 -13.53 5.59 -8.30
CA PRO A 73 -14.83 6.09 -7.84
C PRO A 73 -15.38 5.21 -6.71
N ASP A 74 -16.30 5.77 -5.94
CA ASP A 74 -17.01 4.98 -4.94
C ASP A 74 -17.95 3.98 -5.61
N THR A 75 -18.19 2.86 -4.93
CA THR A 75 -19.10 1.81 -5.43
C THR A 75 -20.51 2.38 -5.53
N PRO A 76 -21.19 2.25 -6.68
CA PRO A 76 -22.59 2.64 -6.78
C PRO A 76 -23.46 1.89 -5.76
N VAL A 77 -24.47 2.55 -5.23
CA VAL A 77 -25.34 2.01 -4.17
C VAL A 77 -26.11 0.76 -4.64
N GLU A 78 -26.38 0.66 -5.93
CA GLU A 78 -27.15 -0.44 -6.54
C GLU A 78 -26.32 -1.70 -6.76
N VAL A 79 -25.00 -1.66 -6.52
CA VAL A 79 -24.12 -2.82 -6.75
C VAL A 79 -24.12 -3.72 -5.54
N ASP A 80 -24.59 -4.97 -5.70
CA ASP A 80 -24.38 -6.04 -4.73
C ASP A 80 -22.93 -6.53 -4.82
N ALA A 81 -22.11 -6.07 -3.89
CA ALA A 81 -20.67 -6.35 -3.84
C ALA A 81 -20.30 -7.60 -3.02
N ARG A 82 -21.27 -8.50 -2.75
CA ARG A 82 -21.01 -9.70 -1.97
C ARG A 82 -20.28 -10.75 -2.78
N PHE A 83 -19.26 -11.33 -2.16
CA PHE A 83 -18.55 -12.50 -2.71
C PHE A 83 -19.26 -13.80 -2.35
N PRO A 84 -19.04 -14.87 -3.14
CA PRO A 84 -19.50 -16.20 -2.76
C PRO A 84 -18.96 -16.59 -1.38
N GLU A 85 -19.85 -17.13 -0.53
CA GLU A 85 -19.50 -17.62 0.81
C GLU A 85 -19.09 -19.10 0.78
N ASP A 86 -18.49 -19.56 -0.32
CA ASP A 86 -18.02 -20.93 -0.46
C ASP A 86 -16.66 -21.07 0.26
N PRO A 87 -16.58 -21.89 1.32
CA PRO A 87 -15.35 -22.11 2.08
C PRO A 87 -14.29 -22.90 1.31
N ALA A 88 -14.65 -23.57 0.22
CA ALA A 88 -13.73 -24.33 -0.63
C ALA A 88 -12.97 -23.43 -1.63
N LEU A 89 -13.38 -22.18 -1.80
CA LEU A 89 -12.76 -21.23 -2.73
C LEU A 89 -11.75 -20.34 -2.00
N THR A 90 -10.57 -20.17 -2.60
CA THR A 90 -9.61 -19.15 -2.22
C THR A 90 -10.17 -17.74 -2.43
N LEU A 91 -9.59 -16.72 -1.80
CA LEU A 91 -10.04 -15.35 -2.03
C LEU A 91 -9.96 -14.96 -3.51
N ARG A 92 -8.90 -15.35 -4.20
CA ARG A 92 -8.72 -15.08 -5.63
C ARG A 92 -9.83 -15.73 -6.49
N GLU A 93 -10.23 -16.95 -6.17
CA GLU A 93 -11.35 -17.63 -6.86
C GLU A 93 -12.68 -16.94 -6.57
N LYS A 94 -12.94 -16.55 -5.33
CA LYS A 94 -14.13 -15.75 -4.98
C LYS A 94 -14.19 -14.44 -5.75
N MET A 95 -13.05 -13.80 -5.97
CA MET A 95 -12.96 -12.54 -6.72
C MET A 95 -13.19 -12.69 -8.23
N LEU A 96 -13.28 -13.90 -8.78
CA LEU A 96 -13.64 -14.07 -10.21
C LEU A 96 -15.03 -13.51 -10.53
N VAL A 97 -15.93 -13.40 -9.56
CA VAL A 97 -17.26 -12.81 -9.76
C VAL A 97 -17.22 -11.35 -10.21
N VAL A 98 -16.19 -10.59 -9.80
CA VAL A 98 -16.02 -9.18 -10.17
C VAL A 98 -15.37 -8.98 -11.55
N ARG A 99 -15.03 -10.08 -12.24
CA ARG A 99 -14.56 -10.05 -13.64
C ARG A 99 -15.66 -9.77 -14.66
N LYS A 100 -16.91 -9.64 -14.22
CA LYS A 100 -18.02 -9.17 -15.06
C LYS A 100 -17.76 -7.73 -15.51
N GLU A 101 -18.19 -7.39 -16.71
CA GLU A 101 -17.85 -6.15 -17.41
C GLU A 101 -18.06 -4.88 -16.57
N GLU A 102 -19.21 -4.77 -15.90
CA GLU A 102 -19.55 -3.61 -15.06
C GLU A 102 -18.61 -3.46 -13.85
N CYS A 103 -18.31 -4.55 -13.15
CA CYS A 103 -17.44 -4.55 -11.97
C CYS A 103 -15.97 -4.38 -12.39
N TRP A 104 -15.58 -5.04 -13.50
CA TRP A 104 -14.20 -5.06 -13.97
C TRP A 104 -13.68 -3.68 -14.35
N ARG A 105 -14.52 -2.76 -14.74
CA ARG A 105 -14.14 -1.36 -15.02
C ARG A 105 -13.32 -0.71 -13.90
N CYS A 106 -13.66 -0.99 -12.64
CA CYS A 106 -12.92 -0.51 -11.48
C CYS A 106 -11.90 -1.54 -10.98
N HIS A 107 -12.29 -2.83 -10.92
CA HIS A 107 -11.50 -3.89 -10.33
C HIS A 107 -10.19 -4.17 -11.08
N GLN A 108 -10.15 -4.02 -12.41
CA GLN A 108 -8.92 -4.13 -13.19
C GLN A 108 -7.78 -3.20 -12.75
N ARG A 109 -8.11 -2.09 -12.06
CA ARG A 109 -7.13 -1.13 -11.55
C ARG A 109 -6.69 -1.39 -10.11
N MET A 110 -7.41 -2.24 -9.39
CA MET A 110 -7.19 -2.50 -7.97
C MET A 110 -6.74 -3.93 -7.71
N ASP A 111 -7.46 -4.90 -8.23
CA ASP A 111 -7.25 -6.30 -7.91
C ASP A 111 -5.84 -6.78 -8.23
N PRO A 112 -5.27 -6.48 -9.42
CA PRO A 112 -3.90 -6.90 -9.74
C PRO A 112 -2.84 -6.33 -8.81
N LEU A 113 -3.11 -5.19 -8.17
CA LEU A 113 -2.21 -4.54 -7.20
C LEU A 113 -2.33 -5.13 -5.79
N GLY A 114 -3.49 -5.64 -5.42
CA GLY A 114 -3.75 -6.14 -4.08
C GLY A 114 -3.59 -7.65 -3.92
N LEU A 115 -3.86 -8.42 -4.97
CA LEU A 115 -3.80 -9.87 -4.97
C LEU A 115 -2.42 -10.48 -4.63
N PRO A 116 -1.28 -9.89 -5.03
CA PRO A 116 0.03 -10.41 -4.61
C PRO A 116 0.18 -10.51 -3.09
N PHE A 117 -0.48 -9.63 -2.34
CA PHE A 117 -0.42 -9.61 -0.87
C PHE A 117 -1.22 -10.74 -0.21
N GLU A 118 -1.86 -11.63 -0.97
CA GLU A 118 -2.42 -12.89 -0.44
C GLU A 118 -1.33 -13.83 0.06
N GLN A 119 -0.07 -13.55 -0.23
CA GLN A 119 1.09 -14.16 0.42
C GLN A 119 1.11 -13.92 1.95
N TYR A 120 0.26 -13.04 2.45
CA TYR A 120 0.08 -12.78 3.88
C TYR A 120 -1.36 -13.06 4.28
N ASN A 121 -1.55 -13.77 5.38
CA ASN A 121 -2.88 -14.04 5.92
C ASN A 121 -3.49 -12.80 6.59
N LEU A 122 -4.70 -12.96 7.12
CA LEU A 122 -5.43 -11.87 7.79
C LEU A 122 -4.71 -11.29 9.02
N TRP A 123 -3.77 -12.04 9.61
CA TRP A 123 -2.93 -11.60 10.74
C TRP A 123 -1.60 -10.95 10.29
N GLY A 124 -1.41 -10.81 8.98
CA GLY A 124 -0.15 -10.32 8.43
C GLY A 124 1.00 -11.31 8.48
N MET A 125 0.75 -12.59 8.78
CA MET A 125 1.76 -13.64 8.73
C MET A 125 1.98 -14.12 7.30
N HIS A 126 3.23 -14.34 6.94
CA HIS A 126 3.59 -14.90 5.64
C HIS A 126 3.06 -16.34 5.52
N ARG A 127 2.45 -16.66 4.39
CA ARG A 127 1.95 -17.99 4.05
C ARG A 127 2.34 -18.39 2.64
N THR A 128 2.49 -19.68 2.42
CA THR A 128 2.77 -20.27 1.09
C THR A 128 1.57 -21.05 0.55
N THR A 129 0.59 -21.34 1.42
CA THR A 129 -0.61 -22.08 1.04
C THR A 129 -1.88 -21.39 1.54
N GLU A 130 -2.96 -21.57 0.81
CA GLU A 130 -4.33 -21.23 1.16
C GLU A 130 -5.23 -22.44 0.81
N LEU A 131 -6.01 -22.95 1.78
CA LEU A 131 -6.80 -24.16 1.61
C LEU A 131 -5.96 -25.34 1.05
N ASP A 132 -4.78 -25.57 1.64
CA ASP A 132 -3.81 -26.61 1.25
C ASP A 132 -3.33 -26.56 -0.20
N ARG A 133 -3.57 -25.45 -0.89
CA ARG A 133 -3.08 -25.17 -2.24
C ARG A 133 -2.02 -24.06 -2.23
N PRO A 134 -1.04 -24.08 -3.14
CA PRO A 134 -0.10 -22.95 -3.26
C PRO A 134 -0.83 -21.62 -3.45
N VAL A 135 -0.40 -20.58 -2.72
CA VAL A 135 -0.96 -19.23 -2.92
C VAL A 135 -0.49 -18.70 -4.26
N ASP A 136 -1.43 -18.23 -5.07
CA ASP A 136 -1.10 -17.46 -6.27
C ASP A 136 -0.80 -16.01 -5.89
N THR A 137 0.49 -15.64 -5.94
CA THR A 137 1.03 -14.33 -5.59
C THR A 137 1.19 -13.40 -6.79
N THR A 138 0.75 -13.82 -7.96
CA THR A 138 0.90 -13.02 -9.18
C THR A 138 0.00 -11.80 -9.17
N GLY A 139 0.45 -10.74 -9.82
CA GLY A 139 -0.29 -9.51 -10.02
C GLY A 139 0.17 -8.75 -11.24
N GLU A 140 -0.17 -7.47 -11.28
CA GLU A 140 0.19 -6.59 -12.37
C GLU A 140 0.42 -5.18 -11.85
N LEU A 141 1.45 -4.51 -12.35
CA LEU A 141 1.75 -3.11 -12.09
C LEU A 141 1.92 -2.38 -13.43
N ASN A 142 1.03 -1.42 -13.72
CA ASN A 142 1.05 -0.63 -14.96
C ASN A 142 1.02 -1.48 -16.25
N GLY A 143 0.29 -2.60 -16.27
CA GLY A 143 0.20 -3.49 -17.41
C GLY A 143 1.32 -4.54 -17.50
N GLU A 144 2.27 -4.54 -16.58
CA GLU A 144 3.36 -5.51 -16.52
C GLU A 144 3.14 -6.49 -15.38
N ALA A 145 3.29 -7.79 -15.68
CA ALA A 145 3.15 -8.84 -14.68
C ALA A 145 4.21 -8.74 -13.58
N VAL A 146 3.80 -9.05 -12.36
CA VAL A 146 4.68 -9.23 -11.20
C VAL A 146 4.44 -10.59 -10.57
N GLY A 147 5.49 -11.26 -10.12
CA GLY A 147 5.41 -12.61 -9.58
C GLY A 147 5.00 -12.67 -8.11
N ASP A 148 5.31 -11.63 -7.34
CA ASP A 148 5.05 -11.59 -5.91
C ASP A 148 5.00 -10.13 -5.36
N PRO A 149 4.58 -9.92 -4.10
CA PRO A 149 4.50 -8.58 -3.52
C PRO A 149 5.85 -7.92 -3.33
N ILE A 150 6.94 -8.67 -3.16
CA ILE A 150 8.28 -8.11 -2.97
C ILE A 150 8.78 -7.49 -4.29
N GLU A 151 8.60 -8.20 -5.40
CA GLU A 151 8.89 -7.65 -6.73
C GLU A 151 8.08 -6.39 -7.01
N MET A 152 6.77 -6.41 -6.71
CA MET A 152 5.91 -5.22 -6.86
C MET A 152 6.44 -4.05 -6.04
N LEU A 153 6.84 -4.28 -4.79
CA LEU A 153 7.36 -3.24 -3.92
C LEU A 153 8.67 -2.62 -4.42
N HIS A 154 9.58 -3.44 -4.94
CA HIS A 154 10.81 -2.91 -5.54
C HIS A 154 10.50 -2.04 -6.76
N ARG A 155 9.62 -2.49 -7.66
CA ARG A 155 9.19 -1.69 -8.82
C ARG A 155 8.49 -0.39 -8.42
N LEU A 156 7.66 -0.40 -7.37
CA LEU A 156 7.04 0.82 -6.83
C LEU A 156 8.08 1.76 -6.23
N ALA A 157 9.06 1.21 -5.48
CA ALA A 157 10.12 2.00 -4.86
C ALA A 157 11.06 2.66 -5.88
N ASP A 158 11.27 2.05 -7.03
CA ASP A 158 12.11 2.59 -8.11
C ASP A 158 11.34 3.53 -9.04
N SER A 159 10.01 3.62 -8.89
CA SER A 159 9.16 4.39 -9.79
C SER A 159 9.25 5.89 -9.52
N LYS A 160 9.75 6.64 -10.52
CA LYS A 160 9.73 8.12 -10.50
C LYS A 160 8.32 8.66 -10.28
N HIS A 161 7.31 8.06 -10.89
CA HIS A 161 5.91 8.46 -10.74
C HIS A 161 5.44 8.33 -9.28
N VAL A 162 5.78 7.22 -8.62
CA VAL A 162 5.47 7.03 -7.18
C VAL A 162 6.16 8.09 -6.32
N HIS A 163 7.42 8.42 -6.60
CA HIS A 163 8.12 9.49 -5.89
C HIS A 163 7.42 10.84 -6.06
N GLN A 164 6.99 11.17 -7.26
CA GLN A 164 6.24 12.41 -7.53
C GLN A 164 4.90 12.45 -6.78
N VAL A 165 4.14 11.34 -6.79
CA VAL A 165 2.89 11.24 -6.02
C VAL A 165 3.15 11.39 -4.53
N PHE A 166 4.21 10.77 -4.01
CA PHE A 166 4.60 10.91 -2.60
C PHE A 166 4.96 12.35 -2.23
N LEU A 167 5.75 13.03 -3.04
CA LEU A 167 6.12 14.43 -2.80
C LEU A 167 4.88 15.37 -2.86
N ARG A 168 3.89 15.07 -3.70
CA ARG A 168 2.60 15.78 -3.69
C ARG A 168 1.84 15.55 -2.40
N HIS A 169 1.86 14.33 -1.82
CA HIS A 169 1.28 14.10 -0.50
C HIS A 169 2.00 14.88 0.59
N VAL A 170 3.34 14.96 0.55
CA VAL A 170 4.12 15.79 1.45
C VAL A 170 3.73 17.26 1.32
N PHE A 171 3.66 17.78 0.09
CA PHE A 171 3.18 19.14 -0.17
C PHE A 171 1.81 19.40 0.44
N ARG A 172 0.83 18.52 0.17
CA ARG A 172 -0.56 18.66 0.69
C ARG A 172 -0.61 18.63 2.19
N PHE A 173 0.17 17.75 2.81
CA PHE A 173 0.23 17.63 4.27
C PHE A 173 0.73 18.91 4.93
N PHE A 174 1.85 19.43 4.49
CA PHE A 174 2.45 20.63 5.10
C PHE A 174 1.74 21.93 4.70
N SER A 175 1.24 22.03 3.48
CA SER A 175 0.52 23.23 3.00
C SER A 175 -0.95 23.27 3.47
N GLY A 176 -1.52 22.15 3.96
CA GLY A 176 -2.92 22.04 4.36
C GLY A 176 -3.92 22.21 3.20
N ARG A 177 -3.47 22.06 1.96
CA ARG A 177 -4.27 22.22 0.74
C ARG A 177 -3.73 21.37 -0.41
N ASN A 178 -4.56 21.15 -1.41
CA ASN A 178 -4.10 20.57 -2.67
C ASN A 178 -3.23 21.56 -3.44
N GLU A 179 -2.35 21.01 -4.27
CA GLU A 179 -1.53 21.77 -5.21
C GLU A 179 -2.39 22.38 -6.33
N THR A 180 -1.90 23.49 -6.87
CA THR A 180 -2.44 24.18 -8.04
C THR A 180 -1.36 24.28 -9.12
N LEU A 181 -1.72 24.77 -10.31
CA LEU A 181 -0.73 25.00 -11.37
C LEU A 181 0.37 26.00 -10.93
N GLY A 182 0.04 26.96 -10.04
CA GLY A 182 1.01 27.89 -9.48
C GLY A 182 2.10 27.25 -8.64
N ASP A 183 1.84 26.04 -8.10
CA ASP A 183 2.78 25.30 -7.25
C ASP A 183 3.76 24.42 -8.06
N ALA A 184 3.65 24.42 -9.39
CA ALA A 184 4.43 23.54 -10.26
C ALA A 184 5.95 23.75 -10.12
N LYS A 185 6.41 24.99 -9.87
CA LYS A 185 7.84 25.27 -9.61
C LYS A 185 8.26 24.61 -8.30
N THR A 186 7.54 24.83 -7.23
CA THR A 186 7.84 24.27 -5.90
C THR A 186 7.92 22.74 -5.94
N LEU A 187 6.97 22.07 -6.61
CA LEU A 187 6.98 20.60 -6.74
C LEU A 187 8.20 20.10 -7.54
N ARG A 188 8.63 20.82 -8.58
CA ARG A 188 9.86 20.48 -9.32
C ARG A 188 11.13 20.70 -8.48
N ASP A 189 11.17 21.76 -7.69
CA ASP A 189 12.31 22.03 -6.81
C ASP A 189 12.42 20.97 -5.72
N MET A 190 11.29 20.56 -5.10
CA MET A 190 11.19 19.43 -4.17
C MET A 190 11.70 18.13 -4.80
N GLU A 191 11.26 17.81 -6.02
CA GLU A 191 11.69 16.61 -6.75
C GLU A 191 13.19 16.67 -7.07
N SER A 192 13.68 17.81 -7.51
CA SER A 192 15.11 18.02 -7.80
C SER A 192 15.97 17.83 -6.55
N ALA A 193 15.57 18.39 -5.42
CA ALA A 193 16.26 18.22 -4.14
C ALA A 193 16.26 16.75 -3.69
N TYR A 194 15.13 16.06 -3.84
CA TYR A 194 15.02 14.64 -3.56
C TYR A 194 16.07 13.81 -4.29
N TYR A 195 16.15 13.95 -5.62
CA TYR A 195 17.08 13.17 -6.42
C TYR A 195 18.55 13.59 -6.26
N LYS A 196 18.84 14.88 -6.16
CA LYS A 196 20.21 15.37 -5.90
C LYS A 196 20.79 14.86 -4.59
N ASN A 197 19.94 14.63 -3.61
CA ASN A 197 20.33 14.19 -2.28
C ASN A 197 19.94 12.71 -1.99
N LYS A 198 20.00 11.85 -3.02
CA LYS A 198 19.87 10.39 -2.90
C LYS A 198 18.55 9.94 -2.23
N GLY A 199 17.44 10.60 -2.56
CA GLY A 199 16.13 10.26 -1.99
C GLY A 199 15.86 10.92 -0.63
N SER A 200 16.54 12.00 -0.29
CA SER A 200 16.34 12.70 0.99
C SER A 200 15.01 13.45 1.03
N LEU A 201 14.07 12.94 1.81
CA LEU A 201 12.82 13.64 2.10
C LEU A 201 13.06 14.95 2.86
N LYS A 202 14.06 14.98 3.74
CA LYS A 202 14.44 16.21 4.47
C LYS A 202 14.77 17.35 3.52
N GLU A 203 15.59 17.10 2.52
CA GLU A 203 15.99 18.15 1.56
C GLU A 203 14.78 18.60 0.71
N SER A 204 13.91 17.68 0.28
CA SER A 204 12.66 18.05 -0.39
C SER A 204 11.75 18.91 0.49
N LEU A 205 11.67 18.60 1.78
CA LEU A 205 10.87 19.36 2.72
C LEU A 205 11.44 20.76 2.96
N LEU A 206 12.77 20.91 3.02
CA LEU A 206 13.42 22.22 3.13
C LEU A 206 13.08 23.11 1.92
N GLU A 207 13.11 22.57 0.69
CA GLU A 207 12.69 23.31 -0.51
C GLU A 207 11.21 23.74 -0.43
N LEU A 208 10.33 22.91 0.10
CA LEU A 208 8.94 23.31 0.32
C LEU A 208 8.84 24.47 1.30
N LEU A 209 9.48 24.36 2.48
CA LEU A 209 9.33 25.31 3.58
C LEU A 209 9.87 26.71 3.24
N VAL A 210 10.84 26.83 2.31
CA VAL A 210 11.37 28.11 1.85
C VAL A 210 10.70 28.64 0.56
N SER A 211 9.75 27.88 -0.01
CA SER A 211 9.08 28.22 -1.26
C SER A 211 8.01 29.29 -1.09
N ASP A 212 7.77 30.04 -2.18
CA ASP A 212 6.65 31.01 -2.24
C ASP A 212 5.29 30.32 -2.01
N SER A 213 5.13 29.07 -2.44
CA SER A 213 3.92 28.28 -2.24
C SER A 213 3.60 28.03 -0.78
N PHE A 214 4.61 27.98 0.09
CA PHE A 214 4.45 27.77 1.53
C PHE A 214 4.41 29.08 2.32
N ILE A 215 5.28 30.04 1.97
CA ILE A 215 5.43 31.31 2.70
C ILE A 215 4.26 32.25 2.41
N HIS A 216 3.76 32.27 1.15
CA HIS A 216 2.72 33.18 0.72
C HIS A 216 1.36 32.46 0.61
N ARG A 217 0.38 32.87 1.44
CA ARG A 217 -1.00 32.43 1.29
C ARG A 217 -1.65 33.10 0.08
N GLN A 218 -2.06 32.31 -0.91
CA GLN A 218 -2.97 32.81 -1.93
C GLN A 218 -4.33 33.13 -1.29
N LYS A 219 -4.89 34.31 -1.57
CA LYS A 219 -6.27 34.59 -1.22
C LYS A 219 -7.17 33.61 -1.98
N LEU A 220 -7.90 32.78 -1.25
CA LEU A 220 -8.92 31.96 -1.88
C LEU A 220 -9.99 32.88 -2.52
N PRO A 221 -10.44 32.58 -3.75
CA PRO A 221 -11.58 33.30 -4.31
C PRO A 221 -12.76 33.14 -3.36
N PRO A 222 -13.64 34.18 -3.24
CA PRO A 222 -14.81 34.09 -2.41
C PRO A 222 -15.65 32.87 -2.84
N LYS A 223 -16.10 32.09 -1.87
CA LYS A 223 -17.03 30.98 -2.13
C LYS A 223 -18.26 31.56 -2.79
N LYS A 224 -18.56 31.12 -4.02
CA LYS A 224 -19.83 31.40 -4.68
C LYS A 224 -20.95 30.61 -4.03
#